data_b0eff8377cb2088bd7d177d8aed2136e
#
_entry.id   b0eff8377cb2088bd7d177d8aed2136e
#
_cell.length_a   1.000
_cell.length_b   1.000
_cell.length_c   1.000
_cell.angle_alpha   90.00
_cell.angle_beta   90.00
_cell.angle_gamma   90.00
#
_symmetry.space_group_name_H-M   'P 1'
#
loop_
_entity.id
_entity.type
_entity.pdbx_description
1 polymer ?
#
loop_
_entity_poly.entity_id
_entity_poly.type
_entity_poly.pdbx_seq_one_letter_code
_entity_poly.pdbx_strand_id
1 'polypeptide(L)'
;RQKHPTIPIGLLMYANLVFNRGIDEFYAECARVGVDSVLVADVPVEESAPFRQAAMRHNVAPIFICPPNADDELLRQIASYGRGYTYLLSRAGVTGAENKAALPLHHLVEKLAEYHAAPPLQGFGISSPDQVTAAIDANAAGAISGSAIVKIIEKNVDKPEQMLAELKTFVSAMKAATRKA
;
A
#
# COMPACT_ATOMS: atom_id res chain seq x y z
N ARG A 1 17.66 -3.90 -4.77
CA ARG A 1 17.36 -4.43 -6.10
C ARG A 1 18.39 -5.46 -6.56
N GLN A 2 19.69 -5.19 -6.45
CA GLN A 2 20.72 -6.13 -6.92
C GLN A 2 20.62 -7.53 -6.29
N LYS A 3 20.36 -7.61 -4.97
CA LYS A 3 20.22 -8.90 -4.25
C LYS A 3 18.84 -9.55 -4.44
N HIS A 4 17.82 -8.76 -4.76
CA HIS A 4 16.42 -9.19 -4.87
C HIS A 4 15.78 -8.56 -6.11
N PRO A 5 16.11 -9.06 -7.33
CA PRO A 5 15.67 -8.44 -8.58
C PRO A 5 14.16 -8.52 -8.82
N THR A 6 13.49 -9.52 -8.26
CA THR A 6 12.08 -9.80 -8.49
C THR A 6 11.12 -9.31 -7.41
N ILE A 7 11.65 -8.85 -6.26
CA ILE A 7 10.78 -8.35 -5.20
C ILE A 7 10.20 -6.98 -5.59
N PRO A 8 8.88 -6.77 -5.57
CA PRO A 8 8.30 -5.45 -5.82
C PRO A 8 8.71 -4.45 -4.73
N ILE A 9 9.11 -3.26 -5.14
CA ILE A 9 9.48 -2.17 -4.23
C ILE A 9 8.55 -0.99 -4.52
N GLY A 10 7.74 -0.62 -3.53
CA GLY A 10 6.89 0.57 -3.57
C GLY A 10 7.34 1.60 -2.55
N LEU A 11 7.20 2.88 -2.89
CA LEU A 11 7.41 3.98 -1.96
C LEU A 11 6.07 4.56 -1.55
N LEU A 12 5.93 4.88 -0.26
CA LEU A 12 4.87 5.73 0.29
C LEU A 12 5.52 7.06 0.66
N MET A 13 5.08 8.13 0.00
CA MET A 13 5.71 9.44 0.06
C MET A 13 4.69 10.52 0.41
N TYR A 14 5.18 11.67 0.83
CA TYR A 14 4.41 12.91 0.90
C TYR A 14 4.78 13.82 -0.28
N ALA A 15 3.81 14.62 -0.75
CA ALA A 15 3.94 15.46 -1.93
C ALA A 15 5.11 16.44 -1.85
N ASN A 16 5.36 17.02 -0.68
CA ASN A 16 6.46 17.96 -0.48
C ASN A 16 7.84 17.37 -0.81
N LEU A 17 8.06 16.08 -0.53
CA LEU A 17 9.32 15.39 -0.83
C LEU A 17 9.49 15.16 -2.33
N VAL A 18 8.41 14.78 -3.00
CA VAL A 18 8.38 14.60 -4.45
C VAL A 18 8.55 15.94 -5.17
N PHE A 19 7.79 16.95 -4.71
CA PHE A 19 7.79 18.28 -5.31
C PHE A 19 9.14 18.99 -5.17
N ASN A 20 9.78 18.87 -3.99
CA ASN A 20 11.09 19.51 -3.73
C ASN A 20 12.20 18.99 -4.67
N ARG A 21 12.10 17.74 -5.10
CA ARG A 21 13.05 17.17 -6.07
C ARG A 21 12.72 17.53 -7.53
N GLY A 22 11.50 17.94 -7.79
CA GLY A 22 10.90 17.98 -9.12
C GLY A 22 10.15 16.69 -9.41
N ILE A 23 8.86 16.80 -9.79
CA ILE A 23 7.99 15.63 -9.94
C ILE A 23 8.54 14.67 -11.00
N ASP A 24 8.93 15.16 -12.17
CA ASP A 24 9.43 14.30 -13.26
C ASP A 24 10.78 13.66 -12.90
N GLU A 25 11.71 14.44 -12.34
CA GLU A 25 13.02 13.97 -11.90
C GLU A 25 12.91 12.92 -10.79
N PHE A 26 11.94 13.05 -9.89
CA PHE A 26 11.68 12.05 -8.86
C PHE A 26 11.28 10.71 -9.47
N TYR A 27 10.33 10.70 -10.41
CA TYR A 27 9.88 9.45 -11.05
C TYR A 27 10.94 8.86 -12.00
N ALA A 28 11.71 9.70 -12.69
CA ALA A 28 12.88 9.25 -13.47
C ALA A 28 13.89 8.50 -12.59
N GLU A 29 14.19 9.05 -11.41
CA GLU A 29 15.09 8.41 -10.45
C GLU A 29 14.50 7.12 -9.87
N CYS A 30 13.21 7.10 -9.55
CA CYS A 30 12.51 5.87 -9.13
C CYS A 30 12.69 4.76 -10.16
N ALA A 31 12.48 5.04 -11.44
CA ALA A 31 12.67 4.08 -12.53
C ALA A 31 14.12 3.62 -12.62
N ARG A 32 15.07 4.56 -12.57
CA ARG A 32 16.52 4.28 -12.66
C ARG A 32 17.00 3.32 -11.57
N VAL A 33 16.49 3.46 -10.34
CA VAL A 33 16.89 2.60 -9.21
C VAL A 33 16.00 1.36 -9.05
N GLY A 34 15.00 1.19 -9.91
CA GLY A 34 14.13 0.02 -9.94
C GLY A 34 13.02 0.03 -8.88
N VAL A 35 12.46 1.17 -8.55
CA VAL A 35 11.20 1.30 -7.80
C VAL A 35 10.04 1.00 -8.74
N ASP A 36 9.12 0.13 -8.32
CA ASP A 36 8.02 -0.35 -9.15
C ASP A 36 6.75 0.51 -9.01
N SER A 37 6.55 1.13 -7.85
CA SER A 37 5.33 1.90 -7.57
C SER A 37 5.56 3.04 -6.58
N VAL A 38 4.73 4.07 -6.67
CA VAL A 38 4.72 5.20 -5.72
C VAL A 38 3.29 5.54 -5.33
N LEU A 39 3.07 5.70 -4.03
CA LEU A 39 1.88 6.26 -3.42
C LEU A 39 2.24 7.60 -2.79
N VAL A 40 1.61 8.70 -3.24
CA VAL A 40 1.74 10.01 -2.62
C VAL A 40 0.51 10.23 -1.74
N ALA A 41 0.69 10.09 -0.41
CA ALA A 41 -0.40 9.86 0.52
C ALA A 41 -1.30 11.09 0.77
N ASP A 42 -0.78 12.28 0.55
CA ASP A 42 -1.44 13.57 0.80
C ASP A 42 -1.86 14.30 -0.49
N VAL A 43 -1.88 13.59 -1.62
CA VAL A 43 -2.40 14.11 -2.90
C VAL A 43 -3.75 13.45 -3.19
N PRO A 44 -4.86 14.21 -3.17
CA PRO A 44 -6.16 13.70 -3.57
C PRO A 44 -6.19 13.35 -5.06
N VAL A 45 -7.11 12.48 -5.47
CA VAL A 45 -7.19 11.97 -6.83
C VAL A 45 -7.32 13.10 -7.86
N GLU A 46 -8.08 14.14 -7.52
CA GLU A 46 -8.33 15.32 -8.35
C GLU A 46 -7.05 16.11 -8.67
N GLU A 47 -6.13 16.17 -7.70
CA GLU A 47 -4.84 16.89 -7.83
C GLU A 47 -3.70 15.98 -8.33
N SER A 48 -3.99 14.71 -8.58
CA SER A 48 -2.95 13.70 -8.87
C SER A 48 -2.35 13.81 -10.28
N ALA A 49 -2.94 14.59 -11.19
CA ALA A 49 -2.56 14.61 -12.61
C ALA A 49 -1.04 14.78 -12.86
N PRO A 50 -0.33 15.74 -12.25
CA PRO A 50 1.11 15.88 -12.48
C PRO A 50 1.92 14.66 -12.06
N PHE A 51 1.55 14.07 -10.89
CA PHE A 51 2.24 12.90 -10.31
C PHE A 51 1.99 11.64 -11.14
N ARG A 52 0.71 11.31 -11.43
CA ARG A 52 0.38 10.11 -12.19
C ARG A 52 0.88 10.13 -13.63
N GLN A 53 0.88 11.31 -14.27
CA GLN A 53 1.42 11.44 -15.62
C GLN A 53 2.94 11.22 -15.65
N ALA A 54 3.68 11.79 -14.68
CA ALA A 54 5.11 11.52 -14.54
C ALA A 54 5.38 10.04 -14.23
N ALA A 55 4.64 9.44 -13.28
CA ALA A 55 4.74 8.02 -12.97
C ALA A 55 4.58 7.15 -14.23
N MET A 56 3.55 7.41 -15.03
CA MET A 56 3.26 6.66 -16.26
C MET A 56 4.36 6.84 -17.33
N ARG A 57 4.91 8.06 -17.49
CA ARG A 57 6.03 8.29 -18.43
C ARG A 57 7.26 7.47 -18.08
N HIS A 58 7.50 7.27 -16.80
CA HIS A 58 8.68 6.54 -16.30
C HIS A 58 8.40 5.08 -15.95
N ASN A 59 7.22 4.53 -16.33
CA ASN A 59 6.83 3.15 -16.03
C ASN A 59 6.83 2.80 -14.52
N VAL A 60 6.54 3.78 -13.67
CA VAL A 60 6.32 3.60 -12.23
C VAL A 60 4.82 3.56 -11.98
N ALA A 61 4.30 2.55 -11.29
CA ALA A 61 2.87 2.43 -11.05
C ALA A 61 2.38 3.48 -10.04
N PRO A 62 1.42 4.36 -10.41
CA PRO A 62 0.78 5.26 -9.47
C PRO A 62 -0.22 4.49 -8.61
N ILE A 63 -0.04 4.51 -7.29
CA ILE A 63 -0.92 3.88 -6.32
C ILE A 63 -1.87 4.92 -5.74
N PHE A 64 -3.14 4.56 -5.62
CA PHE A 64 -4.16 5.39 -5.00
C PHE A 64 -4.73 4.76 -3.74
N ILE A 65 -5.12 5.62 -2.79
CA ILE A 65 -5.83 5.24 -1.59
C ILE A 65 -7.33 5.21 -1.90
N CYS A 66 -7.99 4.10 -1.57
CA CYS A 66 -9.43 3.98 -1.55
C CYS A 66 -9.91 4.08 -0.10
N PRO A 67 -10.54 5.20 0.31
CA PRO A 67 -11.08 5.34 1.65
C PRO A 67 -12.38 4.54 1.82
N PRO A 68 -12.79 4.21 3.06
CA PRO A 68 -13.96 3.38 3.33
C PRO A 68 -15.30 4.03 2.94
N ASN A 69 -15.30 5.33 2.74
CA ASN A 69 -16.46 6.13 2.32
C ASN A 69 -16.35 6.61 0.86
N ALA A 70 -15.53 5.95 0.04
CA ALA A 70 -15.42 6.28 -1.37
C ALA A 70 -16.78 6.10 -2.07
N ASP A 71 -17.19 7.13 -2.82
CA ASP A 71 -18.35 7.07 -3.69
C ASP A 71 -17.99 6.42 -5.06
N ASP A 72 -18.99 6.18 -5.87
CA ASP A 72 -18.84 5.55 -7.18
C ASP A 72 -17.93 6.35 -8.13
N GLU A 73 -17.94 7.69 -8.03
CA GLU A 73 -17.10 8.54 -8.87
C GLU A 73 -15.63 8.38 -8.51
N LEU A 74 -15.29 8.47 -7.22
CA LEU A 74 -13.94 8.25 -6.72
C LEU A 74 -13.44 6.84 -7.05
N LEU A 75 -14.30 5.81 -6.92
CA LEU A 75 -13.93 4.44 -7.27
C LEU A 75 -13.58 4.29 -8.74
N ARG A 76 -14.33 4.92 -9.66
CA ARG A 76 -14.03 4.92 -11.09
C ARG A 76 -12.73 5.66 -11.41
N GLN A 77 -12.48 6.79 -10.75
CA GLN A 77 -11.23 7.54 -10.91
C GLN A 77 -10.03 6.72 -10.44
N ILE A 78 -10.11 6.09 -9.25
CA ILE A 78 -9.07 5.19 -8.73
C ILE A 78 -8.81 4.04 -9.71
N ALA A 79 -9.86 3.42 -10.24
CA ALA A 79 -9.74 2.34 -11.20
C ALA A 79 -9.08 2.79 -12.51
N SER A 80 -9.46 3.96 -13.00
CA SER A 80 -8.94 4.52 -14.26
C SER A 80 -7.46 4.91 -14.16
N TYR A 81 -7.07 5.54 -13.05
CA TYR A 81 -5.75 6.16 -12.89
C TYR A 81 -4.73 5.26 -12.20
N GLY A 82 -5.18 4.40 -11.27
CA GLY A 82 -4.32 3.53 -10.49
C GLY A 82 -3.73 2.39 -11.30
N ARG A 83 -2.52 1.98 -10.93
CA ARG A 83 -1.83 0.79 -11.46
C ARG A 83 -1.15 0.06 -10.30
N GLY A 84 -0.70 -1.17 -10.53
CA GLY A 84 -0.02 -1.97 -9.52
C GLY A 84 -0.99 -2.53 -8.48
N TYR A 85 -1.43 -1.72 -7.53
CA TYR A 85 -2.45 -2.09 -6.55
C TYR A 85 -3.28 -0.88 -6.09
N THR A 86 -4.43 -1.14 -5.47
CA THR A 86 -5.23 -0.11 -4.79
C THR A 86 -5.01 -0.24 -3.28
N TYR A 87 -4.61 0.84 -2.60
CA TYR A 87 -4.47 0.83 -1.14
C TYR A 87 -5.85 1.02 -0.49
N LEU A 88 -6.48 -0.06 -0.03
CA LEU A 88 -7.81 -0.03 0.58
C LEU A 88 -7.69 0.26 2.08
N LEU A 89 -8.27 1.37 2.54
CA LEU A 89 -8.34 1.69 3.96
C LEU A 89 -9.49 0.96 4.64
N SER A 90 -9.20 0.30 5.76
CA SER A 90 -10.22 -0.35 6.60
C SER A 90 -11.03 0.62 7.47
N ARG A 91 -10.59 1.86 7.59
CA ARG A 91 -11.25 2.95 8.37
C ARG A 91 -10.70 4.31 7.98
N ALA A 92 -11.46 5.37 8.25
CA ALA A 92 -10.98 6.75 8.13
C ALA A 92 -10.10 7.12 9.34
N GLY A 93 -9.11 7.97 9.15
CA GLY A 93 -8.24 8.52 10.19
C GLY A 93 -6.74 8.38 9.93
N VAL A 94 -5.93 8.75 10.92
CA VAL A 94 -4.46 8.68 10.86
C VAL A 94 -3.93 7.31 11.31
N THR A 95 -2.72 6.96 10.87
CA THR A 95 -2.07 5.67 11.18
C THR A 95 -1.81 5.49 12.68
N GLY A 96 -2.12 4.31 13.20
CA GLY A 96 -1.83 3.91 14.58
C GLY A 96 -2.25 2.46 14.82
N ALA A 97 -1.42 1.68 15.54
CA ALA A 97 -1.69 0.25 15.79
C ALA A 97 -2.71 0.00 16.89
N GLU A 98 -3.28 1.05 17.49
CA GLU A 98 -4.10 0.96 18.71
C GLU A 98 -5.58 0.66 18.46
N ASN A 99 -6.03 0.76 17.21
CA ASN A 99 -7.41 0.50 16.85
C ASN A 99 -7.49 -0.67 15.85
N LYS A 100 -8.25 -1.71 16.19
CA LYS A 100 -8.48 -2.87 15.32
C LYS A 100 -9.13 -2.43 14.00
N ALA A 101 -8.74 -3.07 12.89
CA ALA A 101 -9.40 -2.89 11.61
C ALA A 101 -10.90 -3.11 11.76
N ALA A 102 -11.70 -2.12 11.34
CA ALA A 102 -13.14 -2.22 11.40
C ALA A 102 -13.68 -2.75 10.07
N LEU A 103 -14.65 -3.64 10.12
CA LEU A 103 -15.57 -4.16 9.10
C LEU A 103 -14.98 -4.62 7.74
N PRO A 104 -15.46 -5.77 7.26
CA PRO A 104 -15.19 -6.22 5.91
C PRO A 104 -15.73 -5.19 4.90
N LEU A 105 -14.85 -4.72 4.02
CA LEU A 105 -15.17 -3.74 2.98
C LEU A 105 -15.59 -4.45 1.68
N HIS A 106 -16.38 -5.52 1.77
CA HIS A 106 -16.78 -6.34 0.63
C HIS A 106 -17.32 -5.52 -0.53
N HIS A 107 -18.24 -4.57 -0.24
CA HIS A 107 -18.86 -3.75 -1.27
C HIS A 107 -17.85 -2.89 -2.05
N LEU A 108 -16.80 -2.37 -1.39
CA LEU A 108 -15.76 -1.60 -2.07
C LEU A 108 -14.87 -2.50 -2.93
N VAL A 109 -14.54 -3.70 -2.43
CA VAL A 109 -13.75 -4.68 -3.18
C VAL A 109 -14.52 -5.13 -4.43
N GLU A 110 -15.83 -5.41 -4.31
CA GLU A 110 -16.70 -5.76 -5.43
C GLU A 110 -16.78 -4.62 -6.46
N LYS A 111 -16.98 -3.38 -6.00
CA LYS A 111 -17.02 -2.20 -6.88
C LYS A 111 -15.69 -1.93 -7.58
N LEU A 112 -14.57 -2.04 -6.87
CA LEU A 112 -13.25 -1.93 -7.47
C LEU A 112 -13.02 -3.00 -8.55
N ALA A 113 -13.49 -4.23 -8.32
CA ALA A 113 -13.42 -5.30 -9.32
C ALA A 113 -14.34 -5.02 -10.53
N GLU A 114 -15.57 -4.54 -10.31
CA GLU A 114 -16.50 -4.11 -11.37
C GLU A 114 -15.87 -3.05 -12.29
N TYR A 115 -15.15 -2.09 -11.71
CA TYR A 115 -14.46 -1.02 -12.46
C TYR A 115 -13.07 -1.42 -12.96
N HIS A 116 -12.69 -2.68 -12.84
CA HIS A 116 -11.37 -3.20 -13.26
C HIS A 116 -10.18 -2.46 -12.62
N ALA A 117 -10.33 -2.04 -11.37
CA ALA A 117 -9.25 -1.41 -10.61
C ALA A 117 -8.08 -2.37 -10.38
N ALA A 118 -6.91 -1.82 -10.15
CA ALA A 118 -5.76 -2.59 -9.69
C ALA A 118 -6.08 -3.33 -8.38
N PRO A 119 -5.54 -4.55 -8.15
CA PRO A 119 -5.90 -5.41 -7.02
C PRO A 119 -5.89 -4.68 -5.67
N PRO A 120 -6.96 -4.76 -4.86
CA PRO A 120 -7.01 -4.08 -3.57
C PRO A 120 -6.15 -4.78 -2.52
N LEU A 121 -5.24 -4.07 -1.90
CA LEU A 121 -4.51 -4.48 -0.72
C LEU A 121 -5.07 -3.75 0.50
N GLN A 122 -5.62 -4.50 1.45
CA GLN A 122 -6.20 -3.90 2.66
C GLN A 122 -5.10 -3.47 3.62
N GLY A 123 -5.06 -2.19 3.94
CA GLY A 123 -4.14 -1.61 4.89
C GLY A 123 -4.83 -0.96 6.08
N PHE A 124 -4.02 -0.38 6.97
CA PHE A 124 -4.45 0.36 8.14
C PHE A 124 -4.93 -0.53 9.31
N GLY A 125 -4.06 -0.67 10.32
CA GLY A 125 -4.35 -1.44 11.53
C GLY A 125 -4.14 -2.95 11.40
N ILE A 126 -3.57 -3.43 10.30
CA ILE A 126 -3.22 -4.84 10.12
C ILE A 126 -1.95 -5.16 10.93
N SER A 127 -2.09 -5.99 11.95
CA SER A 127 -1.02 -6.32 12.89
C SER A 127 -0.99 -7.80 13.33
N SER A 128 -1.95 -8.62 12.86
CA SER A 128 -2.02 -10.04 13.18
C SER A 128 -2.39 -10.90 11.97
N PRO A 129 -2.03 -12.20 11.96
CA PRO A 129 -2.43 -13.14 10.92
C PRO A 129 -3.95 -13.23 10.73
N ASP A 130 -4.74 -13.20 11.81
CA ASP A 130 -6.21 -13.28 11.72
C ASP A 130 -6.81 -12.12 10.93
N GLN A 131 -6.22 -10.91 11.08
CA GLN A 131 -6.65 -9.75 10.31
C GLN A 131 -6.28 -9.89 8.82
N VAL A 132 -5.16 -10.53 8.52
CA VAL A 132 -4.79 -10.86 7.13
C VAL A 132 -5.78 -11.86 6.54
N THR A 133 -6.10 -12.94 7.28
CA THR A 133 -7.11 -13.92 6.85
C THR A 133 -8.44 -13.24 6.59
N ALA A 134 -8.93 -12.39 7.50
CA ALA A 134 -10.17 -11.65 7.31
C ALA A 134 -10.15 -10.74 6.06
N ALA A 135 -9.00 -10.10 5.74
CA ALA A 135 -8.86 -9.32 4.51
C ALA A 135 -8.96 -10.19 3.25
N ILE A 136 -8.31 -11.35 3.26
CA ILE A 136 -8.36 -12.32 2.15
C ILE A 136 -9.78 -12.89 1.97
N ASP A 137 -10.47 -13.20 3.06
CA ASP A 137 -11.87 -13.67 3.06
C ASP A 137 -12.82 -12.60 2.54
N ALA A 138 -12.49 -11.33 2.76
CA ALA A 138 -13.18 -10.17 2.17
C ALA A 138 -12.82 -9.93 0.69
N ASN A 139 -12.12 -10.85 0.03
CA ASN A 139 -11.64 -10.78 -1.35
C ASN A 139 -10.60 -9.67 -1.64
N ALA A 140 -9.93 -9.14 -0.63
CA ALA A 140 -8.72 -8.36 -0.88
C ALA A 140 -7.63 -9.27 -1.47
N ALA A 141 -6.80 -8.72 -2.37
CA ALA A 141 -5.69 -9.45 -2.99
C ALA A 141 -4.51 -9.63 -2.03
N GLY A 142 -4.50 -8.92 -0.90
CA GLY A 142 -3.47 -8.99 0.12
C GLY A 142 -3.70 -8.00 1.25
N ALA A 143 -2.73 -7.89 2.15
CA ALA A 143 -2.76 -6.99 3.28
C ALA A 143 -1.46 -6.20 3.43
N ILE A 144 -1.56 -4.99 3.96
CA ILE A 144 -0.43 -4.09 4.23
C ILE A 144 -0.28 -3.90 5.74
N SER A 145 0.89 -4.26 6.26
CA SER A 145 1.24 -4.08 7.67
C SER A 145 2.43 -3.13 7.77
N GLY A 146 2.22 -1.94 8.30
CA GLY A 146 3.23 -0.90 8.47
C GLY A 146 3.64 -0.72 9.93
N SER A 147 2.78 -0.12 10.74
CA SER A 147 3.09 0.24 12.14
C SER A 147 3.54 -0.94 13.01
N ALA A 148 3.06 -2.16 12.74
CA ALA A 148 3.51 -3.35 13.46
C ALA A 148 4.99 -3.69 13.15
N ILE A 149 5.41 -3.51 11.89
CA ILE A 149 6.81 -3.65 11.48
C ILE A 149 7.68 -2.60 12.18
N VAL A 150 7.26 -1.33 12.15
CA VAL A 150 7.99 -0.23 12.81
C VAL A 150 8.16 -0.50 14.30
N LYS A 151 7.13 -0.97 15.01
CA LYS A 151 7.23 -1.34 16.44
C LYS A 151 8.27 -2.43 16.71
N ILE A 152 8.40 -3.44 15.83
CA ILE A 152 9.43 -4.46 15.96
C ILE A 152 10.82 -3.84 15.81
N ILE A 153 10.98 -2.93 14.84
CA ILE A 153 12.24 -2.22 14.60
C ILE A 153 12.61 -1.35 15.81
N GLU A 154 11.69 -0.52 16.28
CA GLU A 154 11.89 0.37 17.44
C GLU A 154 12.30 -0.38 18.71
N LYS A 155 11.62 -1.50 18.98
CA LYS A 155 11.92 -2.36 20.15
C LYS A 155 13.33 -2.94 20.11
N ASN A 156 13.89 -3.13 18.92
CA ASN A 156 15.12 -3.89 18.72
C ASN A 156 16.22 -3.06 18.01
N VAL A 157 16.18 -1.73 18.05
CA VAL A 157 17.08 -0.87 17.27
C VAL A 157 18.57 -1.16 17.56
N ASP A 158 18.92 -1.48 18.81
CA ASP A 158 20.27 -1.82 19.26
C ASP A 158 20.59 -3.32 19.16
N LYS A 159 19.68 -4.14 18.64
CA LYS A 159 19.79 -5.62 18.57
C LYS A 159 19.45 -6.13 17.16
N PRO A 160 20.26 -5.86 16.15
CA PRO A 160 19.92 -6.12 14.75
C PRO A 160 19.62 -7.59 14.45
N GLU A 161 20.32 -8.55 15.06
CA GLU A 161 20.05 -9.97 14.84
C GLU A 161 18.68 -10.39 15.40
N GLN A 162 18.33 -9.92 16.61
CA GLN A 162 17.02 -10.17 17.20
C GLN A 162 15.92 -9.49 16.39
N MET A 163 16.14 -8.25 15.94
CA MET A 163 15.22 -7.52 15.08
C MET A 163 14.91 -8.31 13.80
N LEU A 164 15.93 -8.79 13.11
CA LEU A 164 15.76 -9.57 11.88
C LEU A 164 15.03 -10.89 12.13
N ALA A 165 15.29 -11.57 13.26
CA ALA A 165 14.60 -12.81 13.62
C ALA A 165 13.10 -12.54 13.91
N GLU A 166 12.77 -11.52 14.69
CA GLU A 166 11.38 -11.13 14.99
C GLU A 166 10.64 -10.69 13.71
N LEU A 167 11.27 -9.88 12.84
CA LEU A 167 10.70 -9.49 11.55
C LEU A 167 10.42 -10.69 10.66
N LYS A 168 11.37 -11.62 10.55
CA LYS A 168 11.19 -12.85 9.78
C LYS A 168 10.01 -13.67 10.28
N THR A 169 9.90 -13.85 11.59
CA THR A 169 8.79 -14.60 12.23
C THR A 169 7.46 -13.90 11.92
N PHE A 170 7.38 -12.60 12.16
CA PHE A 170 6.17 -11.83 11.90
C PHE A 170 5.74 -11.89 10.44
N VAL A 171 6.64 -11.55 9.52
CA VAL A 171 6.31 -11.51 8.07
C VAL A 171 5.94 -12.91 7.56
N SER A 172 6.62 -13.98 8.05
CA SER A 172 6.29 -15.35 7.67
C SER A 172 4.88 -15.75 8.12
N ALA A 173 4.48 -15.40 9.36
CA ALA A 173 3.13 -15.66 9.87
C ALA A 173 2.07 -14.88 9.06
N MET A 174 2.32 -13.59 8.81
CA MET A 174 1.42 -12.76 7.99
C MET A 174 1.28 -13.32 6.56
N LYS A 175 2.40 -13.75 5.95
CA LYS A 175 2.38 -14.36 4.61
C LYS A 175 1.66 -15.70 4.59
N ALA A 176 1.81 -16.53 5.62
CA ALA A 176 1.08 -17.80 5.72
C ALA A 176 -0.43 -17.58 5.74
N ALA A 177 -0.89 -16.54 6.44
CA ALA A 177 -2.31 -16.18 6.55
C ALA A 177 -2.94 -15.66 5.24
N THR A 178 -2.14 -15.37 4.20
CA THR A 178 -2.67 -15.00 2.86
C THR A 178 -3.11 -16.21 2.03
N ARG A 179 -2.84 -17.42 2.47
CA ARG A 179 -3.24 -18.63 1.74
C ARG A 179 -4.68 -18.97 2.12
N LYS A 180 -5.57 -19.01 1.12
CA LYS A 180 -6.91 -19.58 1.32
C LYS A 180 -6.74 -21.06 1.65
N ALA A 181 -7.46 -21.51 2.69
CA ALA A 181 -7.53 -22.92 3.06
C ALA A 181 -8.17 -23.77 1.94
#